data_aa5216547d479cabdb750a97a083855c
#
_entry.id   aa5216547d479cabdb750a97a083855c
#
_cell.length_a   1.000
_cell.length_b   1.000
_cell.length_c   1.000
_cell.angle_alpha   90.00
_cell.angle_beta   90.00
_cell.angle_gamma   90.00
#
_symmetry.space_group_name_H-M   'P 1'
#
loop_
_entity.id
_entity.type
_entity.pdbx_description
1 polymer ?
#
loop_
_entity_poly.entity_id
_entity_poly.type
_entity_poly.pdbx_seq_one_letter_code
_entity_poly.pdbx_strand_id
1 'polypeptide(L)'
;TLEEVLKKENPSHIGVAFDPSGPTFRHEAFEQYKAQREETPEAIRLSVPIIKDIIHAYRIPILEVAGYEADDVIGTLATEAGRQGITTYMMTPDKDYGQLVTDNVFMYRPKHTGGFEVMGIEEVKAKFDIQSPAQVIDMLGLMGDASDNIPGCPGVGEKTAQKLIAEFGSIENLLEHTDQLKGALKTKVETNKELITFSKFLATIKIDVPIQLEMDKLVREQADEDSLRQIFEELEFRTLIDRVLKKENSAGGVTMATGSKTATAKSAPSPLPLFPEEGGAIQGDLFANFTGNEAGEAKKSNLETLETLNCDYQLIDTEKKRAEIIQKLLTSKILSLDTETTGTEPMDAELVGMSFSITENQAFYVPVPDNREEALKIVNKFRPVFENENSLKVGQNIKYDMIVLENYGVQVKGALFDTMIAHYVLQPELRHGMDYLAEIYLHYQTIHIDELIGPKGKNHKNIRVLDPQDIHRYACYDAHATLKPKHVSGHDMKQNAPERSF
;
A
#
# COMPACT_ATOMS: atom_id res chain seq x y z
N THR A 1 -0.04 -9.75 2.40
CA THR A 1 -1.13 -9.94 3.39
C THR A 1 -1.15 -11.36 3.95
N LEU A 2 -1.37 -12.44 3.13
CA LEU A 2 -1.43 -13.83 3.64
C LEU A 2 -0.16 -14.22 4.41
N GLU A 3 1.02 -14.04 3.83
CA GLU A 3 2.31 -14.30 4.46
C GLU A 3 2.52 -13.52 5.77
N GLU A 4 2.08 -12.27 5.80
CA GLU A 4 2.17 -11.45 7.00
C GLU A 4 1.30 -12.02 8.13
N VAL A 5 0.08 -12.42 7.82
CA VAL A 5 -0.82 -13.07 8.78
C VAL A 5 -0.24 -14.39 9.27
N LEU A 6 0.26 -15.22 8.34
CA LEU A 6 0.85 -16.51 8.70
C LEU A 6 2.08 -16.36 9.61
N LYS A 7 2.91 -15.33 9.39
CA LYS A 7 4.12 -15.08 10.20
C LYS A 7 3.83 -14.40 11.51
N LYS A 8 2.96 -13.39 11.49
CA LYS A 8 2.71 -12.52 12.65
C LYS A 8 1.73 -13.13 13.63
N GLU A 9 0.60 -13.63 13.13
CA GLU A 9 -0.47 -14.15 13.98
C GLU A 9 -0.32 -15.66 14.26
N ASN A 10 0.42 -16.37 13.42
CA ASN A 10 0.71 -17.80 13.56
C ASN A 10 -0.54 -18.64 13.92
N PRO A 11 -1.61 -18.58 13.11
CA PRO A 11 -2.86 -19.26 13.43
C PRO A 11 -2.67 -20.77 13.45
N SER A 12 -3.35 -21.46 14.36
CA SER A 12 -3.36 -22.93 14.42
C SER A 12 -4.22 -23.57 13.33
N HIS A 13 -5.27 -22.86 12.90
CA HIS A 13 -6.20 -23.28 11.87
C HIS A 13 -6.44 -22.12 10.91
N ILE A 14 -6.65 -22.43 9.64
CA ILE A 14 -6.88 -21.42 8.61
C ILE A 14 -7.67 -22.02 7.44
N GLY A 15 -8.57 -21.25 6.86
CA GLY A 15 -9.25 -21.53 5.62
C GLY A 15 -9.46 -20.26 4.82
N VAL A 16 -9.55 -20.37 3.50
CA VAL A 16 -9.81 -19.24 2.60
C VAL A 16 -11.10 -19.50 1.84
N ALA A 17 -12.07 -18.62 1.98
CA ALA A 17 -13.33 -18.71 1.26
C ALA A 17 -13.27 -17.91 -0.06
N PHE A 18 -13.91 -18.46 -1.08
CA PHE A 18 -14.12 -17.82 -2.38
C PHE A 18 -15.59 -17.79 -2.73
N ASP A 19 -15.99 -16.77 -3.46
CA ASP A 19 -17.29 -16.75 -4.11
C ASP A 19 -17.32 -17.80 -5.23
N PRO A 20 -18.37 -18.64 -5.28
CA PRO A 20 -18.52 -19.60 -6.37
C PRO A 20 -18.84 -18.90 -7.70
N SER A 21 -18.59 -19.59 -8.78
CA SER A 21 -19.10 -19.14 -10.09
C SER A 21 -20.62 -19.33 -10.17
N GLY A 22 -21.34 -18.28 -10.54
CA GLY A 22 -22.78 -18.32 -10.77
C GLY A 22 -23.61 -17.51 -9.76
N PRO A 23 -24.93 -17.47 -9.95
CA PRO A 23 -25.82 -16.71 -9.08
C PRO A 23 -25.92 -17.34 -7.69
N THR A 24 -26.11 -16.48 -6.70
CA THR A 24 -26.40 -16.89 -5.31
C THR A 24 -27.90 -16.73 -5.02
N PHE A 25 -28.36 -17.25 -3.90
CA PHE A 25 -29.76 -17.12 -3.48
C PHE A 25 -30.24 -15.66 -3.41
N ARG A 26 -29.30 -14.67 -3.19
CA ARG A 26 -29.66 -13.24 -3.20
C ARG A 26 -29.94 -12.76 -4.62
N HIS A 27 -29.18 -13.24 -5.61
CA HIS A 27 -29.45 -12.92 -7.03
C HIS A 27 -30.78 -13.54 -7.50
N GLU A 28 -31.11 -14.73 -7.01
CA GLU A 28 -32.39 -15.37 -7.31
C GLU A 28 -33.58 -14.63 -6.68
N ALA A 29 -33.39 -14.07 -5.48
CA ALA A 29 -34.39 -13.28 -4.78
C ALA A 29 -34.52 -11.85 -5.32
N PHE A 30 -33.43 -11.26 -5.82
CA PHE A 30 -33.36 -9.89 -6.29
C PHE A 30 -32.39 -9.74 -7.45
N GLU A 31 -32.93 -9.69 -8.67
CA GLU A 31 -32.15 -9.58 -9.92
C GLU A 31 -31.22 -8.36 -9.95
N GLN A 32 -31.58 -7.29 -9.23
CA GLN A 32 -30.78 -6.07 -9.16
C GLN A 32 -29.68 -6.13 -8.09
N TYR A 33 -29.57 -7.21 -7.31
CA TYR A 33 -28.53 -7.35 -6.31
C TYR A 33 -27.15 -7.31 -6.98
N LYS A 34 -26.29 -6.39 -6.54
CA LYS A 34 -24.94 -6.12 -7.10
C LYS A 34 -24.91 -5.79 -8.61
N ALA A 35 -26.07 -5.51 -9.25
CA ALA A 35 -26.17 -5.32 -10.70
C ALA A 35 -25.39 -4.08 -11.22
N GLN A 36 -25.11 -3.11 -10.37
CA GLN A 36 -24.30 -1.93 -10.73
C GLN A 36 -22.80 -2.16 -10.64
N ARG A 37 -22.35 -3.33 -10.13
CA ARG A 37 -20.93 -3.66 -10.10
C ARG A 37 -20.44 -3.90 -11.52
N GLU A 38 -19.32 -3.30 -11.87
CA GLU A 38 -18.64 -3.58 -13.13
C GLU A 38 -18.21 -5.05 -13.18
N GLU A 39 -18.14 -5.62 -14.37
CA GLU A 39 -17.57 -6.94 -14.53
C GLU A 39 -16.15 -6.99 -13.99
N THR A 40 -15.81 -8.09 -13.32
CA THR A 40 -14.45 -8.29 -12.81
C THR A 40 -13.46 -8.18 -13.97
N PRO A 41 -12.46 -7.28 -13.89
CA PRO A 41 -11.45 -7.14 -14.95
C PRO A 41 -10.85 -8.49 -15.34
N GLU A 42 -10.62 -8.68 -16.65
CA GLU A 42 -10.13 -9.94 -17.18
C GLU A 42 -8.86 -10.44 -16.48
N ALA A 43 -7.92 -9.52 -16.19
CA ALA A 43 -6.68 -9.86 -15.49
C ALA A 43 -6.94 -10.47 -14.10
N ILE A 44 -7.92 -9.96 -13.35
CA ILE A 44 -8.30 -10.52 -12.04
C ILE A 44 -8.94 -11.89 -12.24
N ARG A 45 -9.85 -12.02 -13.19
CA ARG A 45 -10.51 -13.30 -13.50
C ARG A 45 -9.50 -14.39 -13.87
N LEU A 46 -8.50 -14.05 -14.68
CA LEU A 46 -7.42 -14.97 -15.06
C LEU A 46 -6.47 -15.30 -13.90
N SER A 47 -6.35 -14.40 -12.92
CA SER A 47 -5.51 -14.62 -11.73
C SER A 47 -6.14 -15.54 -10.69
N VAL A 48 -7.47 -15.68 -10.65
CA VAL A 48 -8.17 -16.51 -9.63
C VAL A 48 -7.67 -17.96 -9.58
N PRO A 49 -7.53 -18.70 -10.69
CA PRO A 49 -6.98 -20.04 -10.67
C PRO A 49 -5.57 -20.08 -10.07
N ILE A 50 -4.70 -19.15 -10.47
CA ILE A 50 -3.33 -19.05 -10.00
C ILE A 50 -3.29 -18.75 -8.48
N ILE A 51 -4.17 -17.87 -7.99
CA ILE A 51 -4.31 -17.60 -6.56
C ILE A 51 -4.74 -18.87 -5.81
N LYS A 52 -5.68 -19.65 -6.38
CA LYS A 52 -6.10 -20.93 -5.79
C LYS A 52 -4.93 -21.93 -5.76
N ASP A 53 -4.12 -22.02 -6.80
CA ASP A 53 -2.92 -22.87 -6.83
C ASP A 53 -1.90 -22.47 -5.78
N ILE A 54 -1.67 -21.17 -5.59
CA ILE A 54 -0.81 -20.66 -4.50
C ILE A 54 -1.38 -21.06 -3.13
N ILE A 55 -2.68 -20.92 -2.89
CA ILE A 55 -3.33 -21.28 -1.63
C ILE A 55 -3.21 -22.79 -1.39
N HIS A 56 -3.40 -23.61 -2.43
CA HIS A 56 -3.17 -25.06 -2.34
C HIS A 56 -1.72 -25.42 -2.02
N ALA A 57 -0.74 -24.70 -2.60
CA ALA A 57 0.67 -24.88 -2.28
C ALA A 57 1.00 -24.46 -0.83
N TYR A 58 0.26 -23.53 -0.24
CA TYR A 58 0.30 -23.26 1.21
C TYR A 58 -0.39 -24.34 2.05
N ARG A 59 -1.02 -25.34 1.43
CA ARG A 59 -1.85 -26.39 2.06
C ARG A 59 -2.99 -25.79 2.90
N ILE A 60 -3.56 -24.68 2.42
CA ILE A 60 -4.71 -24.03 3.03
C ILE A 60 -5.97 -24.48 2.30
N PRO A 61 -6.99 -24.98 3.03
CA PRO A 61 -8.25 -25.38 2.41
C PRO A 61 -8.98 -24.19 1.78
N ILE A 62 -9.49 -24.39 0.57
CA ILE A 62 -10.40 -23.48 -0.10
C ILE A 62 -11.82 -23.89 0.22
N LEU A 63 -12.62 -22.91 0.67
CA LEU A 63 -14.00 -23.09 1.10
C LEU A 63 -14.92 -22.40 0.09
N GLU A 64 -15.72 -23.17 -0.61
CA GLU A 64 -16.59 -22.68 -1.67
C GLU A 64 -17.86 -23.53 -1.72
N VAL A 65 -19.04 -22.88 -1.64
CA VAL A 65 -20.34 -23.57 -1.68
C VAL A 65 -21.21 -22.92 -2.75
N ALA A 66 -21.63 -23.70 -3.73
CA ALA A 66 -22.48 -23.22 -4.83
C ALA A 66 -23.79 -22.61 -4.29
N GLY A 67 -24.17 -21.45 -4.82
CA GLY A 67 -25.40 -20.74 -4.43
C GLY A 67 -25.27 -19.84 -3.20
N TYR A 68 -24.10 -19.81 -2.54
CA TYR A 68 -23.82 -18.96 -1.38
C TYR A 68 -22.58 -18.11 -1.62
N GLU A 69 -22.53 -16.92 -1.04
CA GLU A 69 -21.35 -16.06 -1.10
C GLU A 69 -20.29 -16.51 -0.08
N ALA A 70 -19.04 -16.12 -0.31
CA ALA A 70 -17.95 -16.38 0.65
C ALA A 70 -18.29 -15.89 2.06
N ASP A 71 -19.02 -14.78 2.15
CA ASP A 71 -19.47 -14.18 3.40
C ASP A 71 -20.39 -15.13 4.19
N ASP A 72 -21.29 -15.83 3.50
CA ASP A 72 -22.20 -16.81 4.12
C ASP A 72 -21.44 -18.06 4.62
N VAL A 73 -20.46 -18.51 3.82
CA VAL A 73 -19.58 -19.63 4.19
C VAL A 73 -18.77 -19.29 5.45
N ILE A 74 -18.11 -18.12 5.45
CA ILE A 74 -17.34 -17.63 6.59
C ILE A 74 -18.27 -17.43 7.80
N GLY A 75 -19.44 -16.80 7.61
CA GLY A 75 -20.41 -16.55 8.66
C GLY A 75 -20.87 -17.83 9.35
N THR A 76 -21.16 -18.88 8.56
CA THR A 76 -21.56 -20.18 9.07
C THR A 76 -20.45 -20.83 9.90
N LEU A 77 -19.24 -20.91 9.36
CA LEU A 77 -18.13 -21.58 10.03
C LEU A 77 -17.63 -20.79 11.25
N ALA A 78 -17.54 -19.47 11.16
CA ALA A 78 -17.13 -18.62 12.29
C ALA A 78 -18.14 -18.68 13.45
N THR A 79 -19.44 -18.65 13.12
CA THR A 79 -20.50 -18.79 14.13
C THR A 79 -20.43 -20.14 14.83
N GLU A 80 -20.24 -21.22 14.07
CA GLU A 80 -20.13 -22.56 14.65
C GLU A 80 -18.86 -22.71 15.51
N ALA A 81 -17.71 -22.20 15.04
CA ALA A 81 -16.48 -22.18 15.82
C ALA A 81 -16.64 -21.38 17.12
N GLY A 82 -17.27 -20.21 17.05
CA GLY A 82 -17.55 -19.37 18.21
C GLY A 82 -18.46 -20.06 19.24
N ARG A 83 -19.48 -20.81 18.80
CA ARG A 83 -20.34 -21.63 19.68
C ARG A 83 -19.57 -22.74 20.38
N GLN A 84 -18.54 -23.27 19.75
CA GLN A 84 -17.63 -24.26 20.35
C GLN A 84 -16.57 -23.63 21.25
N GLY A 85 -16.58 -22.30 21.44
CA GLY A 85 -15.62 -21.58 22.28
C GLY A 85 -14.26 -21.36 21.59
N ILE A 86 -14.18 -21.51 20.28
CA ILE A 86 -12.94 -21.33 19.51
C ILE A 86 -12.81 -19.84 19.15
N THR A 87 -11.69 -19.23 19.53
CA THR A 87 -11.37 -17.85 19.12
C THR A 87 -11.15 -17.81 17.63
N THR A 88 -12.00 -17.06 16.93
CA THR A 88 -12.04 -17.01 15.46
C THR A 88 -11.90 -15.58 14.96
N TYR A 89 -11.03 -15.38 13.97
CA TYR A 89 -10.81 -14.11 13.31
C TYR A 89 -11.27 -14.17 11.87
N MET A 90 -12.23 -13.34 11.51
CA MET A 90 -12.70 -13.15 10.14
C MET A 90 -11.87 -12.04 9.50
N MET A 91 -11.01 -12.42 8.57
CA MET A 91 -10.12 -11.48 7.89
C MET A 91 -10.82 -10.84 6.69
N THR A 92 -11.39 -9.67 6.90
CA THR A 92 -12.16 -8.95 5.89
C THR A 92 -12.16 -7.44 6.14
N PRO A 93 -12.12 -6.58 5.10
CA PRO A 93 -12.39 -5.16 5.25
C PRO A 93 -13.89 -4.83 5.35
N ASP A 94 -14.77 -5.80 5.05
CA ASP A 94 -16.20 -5.58 4.93
C ASP A 94 -16.84 -5.31 6.30
N LYS A 95 -17.57 -4.19 6.36
CA LYS A 95 -18.28 -3.74 7.57
C LYS A 95 -19.41 -4.67 7.98
N ASP A 96 -19.98 -5.40 7.03
CA ASP A 96 -21.18 -6.21 7.23
C ASP A 96 -20.91 -7.42 8.13
N TYR A 97 -19.68 -7.89 8.20
CA TYR A 97 -19.23 -8.91 9.15
C TYR A 97 -19.34 -8.48 10.62
N GLY A 98 -19.55 -7.20 10.88
CA GLY A 98 -19.86 -6.71 12.23
C GLY A 98 -21.04 -7.43 12.87
N GLN A 99 -22.02 -7.89 12.06
CA GLN A 99 -23.18 -8.65 12.54
C GLN A 99 -22.84 -10.01 13.18
N LEU A 100 -21.67 -10.57 12.85
CA LEU A 100 -21.21 -11.90 13.29
C LEU A 100 -20.32 -11.86 14.53
N VAL A 101 -19.94 -10.66 14.98
CA VAL A 101 -19.01 -10.48 16.10
C VAL A 101 -19.65 -10.90 17.41
N THR A 102 -18.93 -11.75 18.17
CA THR A 102 -19.31 -12.27 19.48
C THR A 102 -18.11 -12.27 20.43
N ASP A 103 -18.23 -12.84 21.62
CA ASP A 103 -17.12 -12.98 22.57
C ASP A 103 -15.97 -13.83 22.04
N ASN A 104 -16.23 -14.73 21.08
CA ASN A 104 -15.23 -15.62 20.48
C ASN A 104 -14.98 -15.35 18.99
N VAL A 105 -15.74 -14.47 18.35
CA VAL A 105 -15.64 -14.18 16.91
C VAL A 105 -15.34 -12.70 16.72
N PHE A 106 -14.24 -12.42 16.05
CA PHE A 106 -13.70 -11.07 15.85
C PHE A 106 -13.52 -10.78 14.37
N MET A 107 -13.63 -9.51 13.97
CA MET A 107 -13.13 -9.05 12.67
C MET A 107 -11.64 -8.71 12.76
N TYR A 108 -10.88 -9.11 11.77
CA TYR A 108 -9.46 -8.77 11.59
C TYR A 108 -9.32 -7.96 10.31
N ARG A 109 -9.18 -6.64 10.45
CA ARG A 109 -9.29 -5.71 9.32
C ARG A 109 -7.94 -5.08 8.96
N PRO A 110 -7.58 -5.02 7.67
CA PRO A 110 -6.44 -4.23 7.23
C PRO A 110 -6.73 -2.74 7.42
N LYS A 111 -5.74 -2.00 7.93
CA LYS A 111 -5.80 -0.53 8.06
C LYS A 111 -5.24 0.14 6.81
N HIS A 112 -5.80 1.29 6.44
CA HIS A 112 -5.26 2.13 5.37
C HIS A 112 -3.84 2.66 5.68
N THR A 113 -3.49 2.79 6.96
CA THR A 113 -2.17 3.22 7.45
C THR A 113 -1.16 2.09 7.58
N GLY A 114 -1.49 0.90 7.09
CA GLY A 114 -0.70 -0.33 7.27
C GLY A 114 -1.03 -1.07 8.57
N GLY A 115 -0.77 -2.38 8.58
CA GLY A 115 -1.10 -3.28 9.68
C GLY A 115 -2.58 -3.63 9.74
N PHE A 116 -3.00 -4.18 10.89
CA PHE A 116 -4.36 -4.69 11.10
C PHE A 116 -4.96 -4.15 12.39
N GLU A 117 -6.27 -4.18 12.46
CA GLU A 117 -7.03 -3.94 13.69
C GLU A 117 -7.96 -5.12 13.98
N VAL A 118 -8.10 -5.44 15.24
CA VAL A 118 -9.10 -6.40 15.73
C VAL A 118 -10.32 -5.61 16.16
N MET A 119 -11.49 -6.00 15.67
CA MET A 119 -12.76 -5.42 16.08
C MET A 119 -13.59 -6.48 16.79
N GLY A 120 -13.80 -6.28 18.08
CA GLY A 120 -14.72 -7.03 18.91
C GLY A 120 -16.07 -6.31 19.08
N ILE A 121 -16.83 -6.73 20.08
CA ILE A 121 -18.18 -6.22 20.35
C ILE A 121 -18.18 -4.71 20.57
N GLU A 122 -17.26 -4.19 21.38
CA GLU A 122 -17.25 -2.76 21.74
C GLU A 122 -16.83 -1.88 20.56
N GLU A 123 -15.89 -2.33 19.73
CA GLU A 123 -15.47 -1.61 18.53
C GLU A 123 -16.60 -1.57 17.48
N VAL A 124 -17.34 -2.66 17.31
CA VAL A 124 -18.50 -2.70 16.40
C VAL A 124 -19.60 -1.78 16.91
N LYS A 125 -19.93 -1.84 18.22
CA LYS A 125 -20.91 -0.95 18.84
C LYS A 125 -20.56 0.52 18.67
N ALA A 126 -19.30 0.86 18.93
CA ALA A 126 -18.81 2.23 18.78
C ALA A 126 -18.86 2.73 17.33
N LYS A 127 -18.49 1.85 16.38
CA LYS A 127 -18.47 2.19 14.96
C LYS A 127 -19.84 2.49 14.37
N PHE A 128 -20.85 1.70 14.74
CA PHE A 128 -22.21 1.84 14.18
C PHE A 128 -23.16 2.64 15.10
N ASP A 129 -22.70 3.04 16.29
CA ASP A 129 -23.51 3.67 17.34
C ASP A 129 -24.75 2.84 17.68
N ILE A 130 -24.49 1.55 18.00
CA ILE A 130 -25.50 0.52 18.31
C ILE A 130 -25.23 -0.13 19.65
N GLN A 131 -26.21 -0.87 20.18
CA GLN A 131 -26.11 -1.52 21.49
C GLN A 131 -25.58 -2.95 21.43
N SER A 132 -25.73 -3.61 20.27
CA SER A 132 -25.23 -4.98 20.06
C SER A 132 -24.83 -5.19 18.59
N PRO A 133 -23.83 -6.06 18.31
CA PRO A 133 -23.41 -6.40 16.93
C PRO A 133 -24.56 -6.88 16.03
N ALA A 134 -25.55 -7.61 16.59
CA ALA A 134 -26.70 -8.09 15.85
C ALA A 134 -27.53 -6.96 15.19
N GLN A 135 -27.45 -5.73 15.73
CA GLN A 135 -28.15 -4.57 15.16
C GLN A 135 -27.52 -4.02 13.89
N VAL A 136 -26.34 -4.49 13.49
CA VAL A 136 -25.73 -4.13 12.18
C VAL A 136 -26.67 -4.50 11.05
N ILE A 137 -27.35 -5.64 11.12
CA ILE A 137 -28.35 -6.07 10.12
C ILE A 137 -29.51 -5.09 10.04
N ASP A 138 -29.99 -4.62 11.17
CA ASP A 138 -31.11 -3.66 11.25
C ASP A 138 -30.68 -2.29 10.69
N MET A 139 -29.47 -1.87 10.97
CA MET A 139 -28.91 -0.65 10.41
C MET A 139 -28.86 -0.71 8.86
N LEU A 140 -28.32 -1.80 8.32
CA LEU A 140 -28.22 -2.02 6.87
C LEU A 140 -29.61 -2.18 6.22
N GLY A 141 -30.52 -2.88 6.86
CA GLY A 141 -31.90 -3.02 6.40
C GLY A 141 -32.65 -1.69 6.30
N LEU A 142 -32.38 -0.73 7.19
CA LEU A 142 -32.98 0.60 7.18
C LEU A 142 -32.29 1.55 6.20
N MET A 143 -30.96 1.65 6.26
CA MET A 143 -30.24 2.63 5.44
C MET A 143 -29.94 2.15 4.02
N GLY A 144 -30.03 0.81 3.78
CA GLY A 144 -29.59 0.18 2.56
C GLY A 144 -28.07 0.08 2.45
N ASP A 145 -27.61 -0.54 1.38
CA ASP A 145 -26.19 -0.54 0.97
C ASP A 145 -26.07 -0.30 -0.54
N ALA A 146 -25.48 0.84 -0.88
CA ALA A 146 -25.27 1.22 -2.28
C ALA A 146 -24.26 0.29 -2.98
N SER A 147 -23.29 -0.30 -2.25
CA SER A 147 -22.30 -1.21 -2.84
C SER A 147 -22.88 -2.54 -3.28
N ASP A 148 -23.96 -2.98 -2.64
CA ASP A 148 -24.67 -4.22 -2.94
C ASP A 148 -26.04 -3.99 -3.60
N ASN A 149 -26.37 -2.73 -3.85
CA ASN A 149 -27.66 -2.31 -4.38
C ASN A 149 -28.83 -2.73 -3.45
N ILE A 150 -28.62 -2.71 -2.15
CA ILE A 150 -29.66 -2.96 -1.16
C ILE A 150 -30.44 -1.67 -0.94
N PRO A 151 -31.75 -1.65 -1.20
CA PRO A 151 -32.51 -0.40 -1.29
C PRO A 151 -32.72 0.33 0.04
N GLY A 152 -32.84 -0.40 1.15
CA GLY A 152 -33.18 0.19 2.45
C GLY A 152 -34.55 0.88 2.46
N CYS A 153 -34.76 1.77 3.43
CA CYS A 153 -35.91 2.65 3.48
C CYS A 153 -35.61 3.97 2.77
N PRO A 154 -36.30 4.32 1.65
CA PRO A 154 -36.03 5.53 0.89
C PRO A 154 -36.05 6.81 1.74
N GLY A 155 -34.91 7.52 1.75
CA GLY A 155 -34.71 8.74 2.52
C GLY A 155 -34.48 8.55 4.02
N VAL A 156 -34.10 7.33 4.43
CA VAL A 156 -33.52 7.01 5.73
C VAL A 156 -32.02 6.74 5.51
N GLY A 157 -31.17 7.63 5.99
CA GLY A 157 -29.72 7.46 5.99
C GLY A 157 -29.22 7.02 7.36
N GLU A 158 -27.92 6.83 7.48
CA GLU A 158 -27.23 6.30 8.64
C GLU A 158 -27.68 6.93 9.97
N LYS A 159 -27.64 8.26 10.10
CA LYS A 159 -28.04 8.95 11.34
C LYS A 159 -29.50 8.75 11.73
N THR A 160 -30.38 8.54 10.74
CA THR A 160 -31.79 8.29 11.02
C THR A 160 -31.97 6.82 11.42
N ALA A 161 -31.31 5.91 10.76
CA ALA A 161 -31.29 4.50 11.12
C ALA A 161 -30.75 4.28 12.53
N GLN A 162 -29.63 4.90 12.91
CA GLN A 162 -29.09 4.89 14.27
C GLN A 162 -30.12 5.29 15.32
N LYS A 163 -30.82 6.40 15.11
CA LYS A 163 -31.86 6.86 16.03
C LYS A 163 -33.01 5.88 16.16
N LEU A 164 -33.46 5.32 15.01
CA LEU A 164 -34.55 4.34 15.04
C LEU A 164 -34.13 3.06 15.75
N ILE A 165 -32.93 2.56 15.52
CA ILE A 165 -32.43 1.34 16.19
C ILE A 165 -32.15 1.60 17.67
N ALA A 166 -31.65 2.78 18.04
CA ALA A 166 -31.50 3.15 19.45
C ALA A 166 -32.84 3.20 20.21
N GLU A 167 -33.91 3.67 19.53
CA GLU A 167 -35.26 3.81 20.14
C GLU A 167 -36.02 2.48 20.14
N PHE A 168 -36.01 1.74 19.04
CA PHE A 168 -36.85 0.55 18.86
C PHE A 168 -36.07 -0.77 19.02
N GLY A 169 -34.78 -0.78 19.01
CA GLY A 169 -33.91 -1.96 19.17
C GLY A 169 -33.76 -2.82 17.91
N SER A 170 -34.84 -3.01 17.15
CA SER A 170 -34.84 -3.80 15.91
C SER A 170 -35.85 -3.27 14.88
N ILE A 171 -35.72 -3.70 13.62
CA ILE A 171 -36.68 -3.40 12.54
C ILE A 171 -38.05 -3.99 12.88
N GLU A 172 -38.12 -5.19 13.39
CA GLU A 172 -39.38 -5.85 13.73
C GLU A 172 -40.19 -4.99 14.74
N ASN A 173 -39.54 -4.62 15.84
CA ASN A 173 -40.16 -3.76 16.84
C ASN A 173 -40.55 -2.37 16.31
N LEU A 174 -39.70 -1.78 15.45
CA LEU A 174 -40.02 -0.53 14.76
C LEU A 174 -41.28 -0.67 13.89
N LEU A 175 -41.39 -1.75 13.11
CA LEU A 175 -42.51 -1.98 12.20
C LEU A 175 -43.83 -2.29 12.93
N GLU A 176 -43.77 -2.85 14.13
CA GLU A 176 -44.93 -3.08 15.03
C GLU A 176 -45.39 -1.79 15.71
N HIS A 177 -44.48 -0.83 15.95
CA HIS A 177 -44.77 0.39 16.70
C HIS A 177 -44.67 1.67 15.87
N THR A 178 -45.01 1.61 14.57
CA THR A 178 -44.97 2.78 13.68
C THR A 178 -45.87 3.93 14.12
N ASP A 179 -46.88 3.68 15.00
CA ASP A 179 -47.74 4.67 15.63
C ASP A 179 -46.97 5.68 16.48
N GLN A 180 -45.82 5.30 17.01
CA GLN A 180 -44.92 6.16 17.80
C GLN A 180 -44.12 7.13 16.93
N LEU A 181 -43.97 6.84 15.62
CA LEU A 181 -43.33 7.73 14.67
C LEU A 181 -44.23 8.92 14.30
N LYS A 182 -43.61 10.04 13.93
CA LYS A 182 -44.31 11.29 13.55
C LYS A 182 -43.94 11.79 12.16
N GLY A 183 -44.86 12.50 11.54
CA GLY A 183 -44.64 13.23 10.29
C GLY A 183 -44.16 12.33 9.13
N ALA A 184 -43.31 12.88 8.29
CA ALA A 184 -42.82 12.21 7.07
C ALA A 184 -42.09 10.90 7.32
N LEU A 185 -41.44 10.75 8.48
CA LEU A 185 -40.74 9.52 8.83
C LEU A 185 -41.69 8.35 9.03
N LYS A 186 -42.82 8.59 9.72
CA LYS A 186 -43.90 7.61 9.88
C LYS A 186 -44.37 7.10 8.53
N THR A 187 -44.75 8.02 7.64
CA THR A 187 -45.23 7.67 6.30
C THR A 187 -44.19 6.86 5.51
N LYS A 188 -42.92 7.26 5.56
CA LYS A 188 -41.84 6.55 4.87
C LYS A 188 -41.71 5.10 5.36
N VAL A 189 -41.67 4.90 6.66
CA VAL A 189 -41.52 3.55 7.25
C VAL A 189 -42.75 2.70 6.94
N GLU A 190 -43.96 3.23 7.14
CA GLU A 190 -45.20 2.51 6.88
C GLU A 190 -45.38 2.12 5.41
N THR A 191 -45.04 3.01 4.49
CA THR A 191 -45.14 2.74 3.04
C THR A 191 -44.11 1.71 2.55
N ASN A 192 -42.97 1.61 3.22
CA ASN A 192 -41.85 0.78 2.77
C ASN A 192 -41.57 -0.43 3.68
N LYS A 193 -42.55 -0.90 4.47
CA LYS A 193 -42.39 -2.04 5.40
C LYS A 193 -41.80 -3.27 4.72
N GLU A 194 -42.38 -3.67 3.59
CA GLU A 194 -41.91 -4.84 2.83
C GLU A 194 -40.48 -4.65 2.30
N LEU A 195 -40.18 -3.46 1.79
CA LEU A 195 -38.85 -3.13 1.28
C LEU A 195 -37.77 -3.13 2.38
N ILE A 196 -38.09 -2.63 3.56
CA ILE A 196 -37.21 -2.64 4.75
C ILE A 196 -36.91 -4.08 5.17
N THR A 197 -37.97 -4.91 5.29
CA THR A 197 -37.82 -6.32 5.65
C THR A 197 -37.01 -7.09 4.60
N PHE A 198 -37.26 -6.81 3.33
CA PHE A 198 -36.50 -7.39 2.24
C PHE A 198 -35.04 -6.95 2.22
N SER A 199 -34.78 -5.67 2.49
CA SER A 199 -33.43 -5.15 2.61
C SER A 199 -32.65 -5.77 3.77
N LYS A 200 -33.33 -5.98 4.91
CA LYS A 200 -32.75 -6.74 6.04
C LYS A 200 -32.39 -8.17 5.62
N PHE A 201 -33.27 -8.87 4.88
CA PHE A 201 -32.99 -10.21 4.35
C PHE A 201 -31.73 -10.21 3.44
N LEU A 202 -31.60 -9.24 2.53
CA LEU A 202 -30.44 -9.15 1.64
C LEU A 202 -29.15 -8.86 2.39
N ALA A 203 -29.19 -8.02 3.43
CA ALA A 203 -28.03 -7.63 4.25
C ALA A 203 -27.62 -8.71 5.27
N THR A 204 -28.46 -9.70 5.50
CA THR A 204 -28.18 -10.76 6.49
C THR A 204 -27.22 -11.79 5.90
N ILE A 205 -26.09 -11.96 6.56
CA ILE A 205 -25.14 -13.05 6.25
C ILE A 205 -25.76 -14.36 6.78
N LYS A 206 -25.89 -15.37 5.90
CA LYS A 206 -26.40 -16.67 6.30
C LYS A 206 -25.39 -17.42 7.17
N ILE A 207 -25.92 -18.08 8.21
CA ILE A 207 -25.12 -18.87 9.16
C ILE A 207 -25.56 -20.35 9.18
N ASP A 208 -26.28 -20.76 8.15
CA ASP A 208 -26.85 -22.11 7.97
C ASP A 208 -26.55 -22.69 6.57
N VAL A 209 -25.42 -22.27 5.98
CA VAL A 209 -24.92 -22.85 4.71
C VAL A 209 -24.65 -24.34 4.91
N PRO A 210 -24.94 -25.21 3.91
CA PRO A 210 -24.71 -26.65 4.02
C PRO A 210 -23.22 -27.03 3.95
N ILE A 211 -22.44 -26.51 4.89
CA ILE A 211 -21.03 -26.76 5.13
C ILE A 211 -20.81 -27.12 6.59
N GLN A 212 -19.90 -28.05 6.86
CA GLN A 212 -19.57 -28.46 8.22
C GLN A 212 -18.21 -27.91 8.63
N LEU A 213 -18.09 -27.51 9.91
CA LEU A 213 -16.81 -27.12 10.49
C LEU A 213 -15.99 -28.37 10.81
N GLU A 214 -15.06 -28.70 9.91
CA GLU A 214 -14.15 -29.83 10.06
C GLU A 214 -12.77 -29.32 10.51
N MET A 215 -12.59 -29.18 11.82
CA MET A 215 -11.38 -28.58 12.41
C MET A 215 -10.10 -29.30 11.93
N ASP A 216 -10.11 -30.62 11.82
CA ASP A 216 -8.96 -31.40 11.38
C ASP A 216 -8.50 -31.02 9.95
N LYS A 217 -9.44 -30.58 9.09
CA LYS A 217 -9.12 -30.13 7.73
C LYS A 217 -8.61 -28.69 7.67
N LEU A 218 -8.85 -27.91 8.71
CA LEU A 218 -8.43 -26.52 8.80
C LEU A 218 -7.08 -26.35 9.51
N VAL A 219 -6.52 -27.42 10.07
CA VAL A 219 -5.20 -27.37 10.74
C VAL A 219 -4.18 -26.80 9.79
N ARG A 220 -3.46 -25.78 10.26
CA ARG A 220 -2.39 -25.19 9.46
C ARG A 220 -1.25 -26.18 9.27
N GLU A 221 -0.96 -26.51 8.05
CA GLU A 221 0.15 -27.33 7.65
C GLU A 221 1.35 -26.48 7.20
N GLN A 222 2.52 -27.11 7.06
CA GLN A 222 3.65 -26.47 6.39
C GLN A 222 3.39 -26.40 4.89
N ALA A 223 3.71 -25.26 4.30
CA ALA A 223 3.58 -25.05 2.88
C ALA A 223 4.47 -26.02 2.07
N ASP A 224 4.02 -26.37 0.89
CA ASP A 224 4.81 -27.06 -0.13
C ASP A 224 5.74 -26.05 -0.80
N GLU A 225 6.96 -25.95 -0.27
CA GLU A 225 7.96 -24.97 -0.72
C GLU A 225 8.37 -25.18 -2.18
N ASP A 226 8.37 -26.42 -2.67
CA ASP A 226 8.76 -26.73 -4.06
C ASP A 226 7.67 -26.25 -5.03
N SER A 227 6.40 -26.53 -4.72
CA SER A 227 5.26 -26.03 -5.51
C SER A 227 5.18 -24.50 -5.50
N LEU A 228 5.36 -23.85 -4.33
CA LEU A 228 5.40 -22.39 -4.24
C LEU A 228 6.55 -21.81 -5.05
N ARG A 229 7.74 -22.42 -5.00
CA ARG A 229 8.88 -21.96 -5.80
C ARG A 229 8.58 -22.03 -7.29
N GLN A 230 8.05 -23.15 -7.77
CA GLN A 230 7.70 -23.31 -9.17
C GLN A 230 6.72 -22.25 -9.64
N ILE A 231 5.62 -22.03 -8.88
CA ILE A 231 4.60 -21.02 -9.21
C ILE A 231 5.20 -19.61 -9.19
N PHE A 232 6.00 -19.29 -8.18
CA PHE A 232 6.61 -17.95 -8.07
C PHE A 232 7.68 -17.71 -9.14
N GLU A 233 8.41 -18.72 -9.58
CA GLU A 233 9.36 -18.62 -10.71
C GLU A 233 8.64 -18.43 -12.03
N GLU A 234 7.52 -19.14 -12.26
CA GLU A 234 6.67 -18.96 -13.46
C GLU A 234 6.05 -17.57 -13.52
N LEU A 235 5.66 -17.02 -12.36
CA LEU A 235 5.11 -15.67 -12.23
C LEU A 235 6.17 -14.57 -12.11
N GLU A 236 7.46 -14.93 -12.14
CA GLU A 236 8.59 -14.01 -11.95
C GLU A 236 8.57 -13.24 -10.61
N PHE A 237 7.96 -13.80 -9.56
CA PHE A 237 7.85 -13.21 -8.23
C PHE A 237 9.15 -13.36 -7.42
N ARG A 238 10.26 -12.83 -7.92
CA ARG A 238 11.62 -12.98 -7.34
C ARG A 238 11.70 -12.55 -5.87
N THR A 239 11.12 -11.40 -5.53
CA THR A 239 11.10 -10.89 -4.15
C THR A 239 10.27 -11.76 -3.19
N LEU A 240 9.22 -12.43 -3.68
CA LEU A 240 8.45 -13.37 -2.88
C LEU A 240 9.24 -14.66 -2.62
N ILE A 241 9.94 -15.18 -3.61
CA ILE A 241 10.83 -16.34 -3.46
C ILE A 241 11.83 -16.08 -2.32
N ASP A 242 12.50 -14.92 -2.36
CA ASP A 242 13.50 -14.56 -1.35
C ASP A 242 12.88 -14.40 0.05
N ARG A 243 11.74 -13.75 0.13
CA ARG A 243 11.07 -13.47 1.42
C ARG A 243 10.38 -14.67 2.04
N VAL A 244 9.84 -15.58 1.20
CA VAL A 244 9.00 -16.70 1.65
C VAL A 244 9.85 -17.99 1.78
N LEU A 245 10.74 -18.26 0.83
CA LEU A 245 11.42 -19.55 0.66
C LEU A 245 12.90 -19.55 1.04
N LYS A 246 13.53 -18.38 1.26
CA LYS A 246 14.88 -18.37 1.85
C LYS A 246 14.77 -18.67 3.35
N LYS A 247 15.03 -19.92 3.74
CA LYS A 247 15.27 -20.29 5.12
C LYS A 247 16.50 -19.55 5.64
N GLU A 248 16.37 -18.94 6.81
CA GLU A 248 17.55 -18.51 7.58
C GLU A 248 18.43 -19.74 7.84
N ASN A 249 19.58 -19.82 7.19
CA ASN A 249 20.64 -20.76 7.53
C ASN A 249 21.24 -20.35 8.88
N SER A 250 20.54 -20.67 9.97
CA SER A 250 21.06 -20.62 11.32
C SER A 250 20.75 -21.94 12.06
N ALA A 251 21.41 -23.01 11.60
CA ALA A 251 21.57 -24.21 12.38
C ALA A 251 23.06 -24.33 12.69
N GLY A 252 23.49 -23.79 13.78
CA GLY A 252 24.84 -23.88 14.31
C GLY A 252 24.84 -23.83 15.83
N GLY A 253 24.88 -25.02 16.48
CA GLY A 253 25.49 -25.17 17.79
C GLY A 253 24.62 -24.94 19.02
N VAL A 254 23.96 -25.97 19.48
CA VAL A 254 23.50 -26.11 20.87
C VAL A 254 24.72 -26.17 21.79
N THR A 255 24.87 -25.21 22.68
CA THR A 255 25.60 -25.40 23.95
C THR A 255 24.71 -24.88 25.08
N MET A 256 24.34 -25.84 25.92
CA MET A 256 23.66 -25.58 27.20
C MET A 256 24.54 -24.74 28.12
N ALA A 257 23.98 -23.68 28.68
CA ALA A 257 24.46 -23.15 29.97
C ALA A 257 23.28 -22.70 30.78
N THR A 258 23.03 -23.39 31.85
CA THR A 258 22.13 -23.14 32.96
C THR A 258 22.52 -21.86 33.71
N GLY A 259 21.55 -21.01 34.04
CA GLY A 259 21.79 -19.86 34.90
C GLY A 259 20.54 -19.08 35.23
N SER A 260 19.85 -19.46 36.28
CA SER A 260 18.77 -18.75 36.99
C SER A 260 19.20 -17.39 37.47
N LYS A 261 18.31 -16.37 37.35
CA LYS A 261 17.96 -15.38 38.43
C LYS A 261 16.82 -14.44 38.06
N THR A 262 15.73 -14.67 38.78
CA THR A 262 14.79 -13.76 39.53
C THR A 262 14.57 -12.32 39.06
N ALA A 263 13.29 -12.09 38.90
CA ALA A 263 12.39 -10.94 38.95
C ALA A 263 12.82 -9.61 39.60
N THR A 264 12.37 -8.51 39.01
CA THR A 264 11.68 -7.45 39.79
C THR A 264 10.76 -6.64 38.87
N ALA A 265 9.52 -6.48 39.31
CA ALA A 265 8.48 -5.63 38.72
C ALA A 265 8.71 -4.15 39.06
N LYS A 266 8.35 -3.24 38.14
CA LYS A 266 7.79 -1.92 38.48
C LYS A 266 7.19 -1.20 37.27
N SER A 267 5.93 -0.93 37.38
CA SER A 267 5.13 0.32 37.31
C SER A 267 4.83 0.89 35.92
N ALA A 268 3.52 1.03 35.73
CA ALA A 268 2.83 1.69 34.60
C ALA A 268 3.07 3.21 34.54
N PRO A 269 2.90 3.82 33.39
CA PRO A 269 2.59 5.24 33.28
C PRO A 269 1.18 5.50 32.74
N SER A 270 0.61 6.58 33.27
CA SER A 270 -0.68 7.19 33.01
C SER A 270 -0.73 8.04 31.71
N PRO A 271 -1.90 8.60 31.35
CA PRO A 271 -2.37 8.71 29.98
C PRO A 271 -2.12 10.04 29.27
N LEU A 272 -2.27 10.00 27.95
CA LEU A 272 -2.16 11.10 26.99
C LEU A 272 -3.40 12.02 26.97
N PRO A 273 -3.28 13.25 26.48
CA PRO A 273 -4.43 14.10 26.15
C PRO A 273 -4.79 14.08 24.66
N LEU A 274 -6.09 14.34 24.46
CA LEU A 274 -6.86 14.43 23.24
C LEU A 274 -6.49 15.58 22.30
N PHE A 275 -6.65 15.31 21.00
CA PHE A 275 -7.03 16.12 19.81
C PHE A 275 -6.77 17.62 19.71
N PRO A 276 -6.55 18.17 18.49
CA PRO A 276 -7.65 18.82 17.75
C PRO A 276 -7.77 18.50 16.25
N GLU A 277 -8.94 18.90 15.77
CA GLU A 277 -9.59 18.72 14.49
C GLU A 277 -9.02 19.56 13.33
N GLU A 278 -9.58 19.19 12.14
CA GLU A 278 -9.83 19.91 10.89
C GLU A 278 -8.80 19.76 9.77
N GLY A 279 -9.16 19.09 8.71
CA GLY A 279 -9.88 19.59 7.53
C GLY A 279 -8.95 19.75 6.34
N GLY A 280 -9.06 18.88 5.32
CA GLY A 280 -8.40 19.11 4.04
C GLY A 280 -8.32 17.85 3.18
N ALA A 281 -9.20 17.73 2.19
CA ALA A 281 -9.17 16.70 1.18
C ALA A 281 -7.88 16.80 0.38
N ILE A 282 -7.09 15.72 0.38
CA ILE A 282 -5.99 15.52 -0.56
C ILE A 282 -6.20 14.16 -1.22
N GLN A 283 -6.63 14.23 -2.45
CA GLN A 283 -6.55 13.16 -3.42
C GLN A 283 -5.08 13.08 -3.84
N GLY A 284 -4.37 12.06 -3.37
CA GLY A 284 -2.97 11.87 -3.70
C GLY A 284 -2.40 10.60 -3.07
N ASP A 285 -2.08 9.67 -3.92
CA ASP A 285 -1.14 8.57 -3.70
C ASP A 285 -1.60 7.39 -2.83
N LEU A 286 -2.35 6.49 -3.46
CA LEU A 286 -2.78 5.20 -2.88
C LEU A 286 -1.60 4.23 -2.63
N PHE A 287 -0.37 4.56 -3.02
CA PHE A 287 0.79 3.65 -3.00
C PHE A 287 1.99 4.11 -2.15
N ALA A 288 1.95 5.27 -1.51
CA ALA A 288 3.12 5.83 -0.82
C ALA A 288 3.37 5.29 0.61
N ASN A 289 2.51 4.44 1.19
CA ASN A 289 2.61 4.06 2.60
C ASN A 289 2.79 2.55 2.82
N PHE A 290 3.71 1.91 2.12
CA PHE A 290 4.14 0.55 2.44
C PHE A 290 5.61 0.50 2.90
N THR A 291 5.99 1.43 3.78
CA THR A 291 7.25 1.32 4.51
C THR A 291 6.93 1.01 5.98
N GLY A 292 6.97 -0.28 6.30
CA GLY A 292 7.00 -0.72 7.70
C GLY A 292 8.33 -0.32 8.32
N ASN A 293 8.30 0.63 9.24
CA ASN A 293 9.39 0.88 10.17
C ASN A 293 9.41 -0.26 11.19
N GLU A 294 10.35 -1.19 11.04
CA GLU A 294 10.84 -1.94 12.18
C GLU A 294 12.29 -1.53 12.44
N ALA A 295 12.50 -0.79 13.52
CA ALA A 295 13.79 -0.66 14.15
C ALA A 295 14.13 -1.99 14.85
N GLY A 296 14.66 -2.93 14.09
CA GLY A 296 15.29 -4.17 14.57
C GLY A 296 16.67 -4.25 13.95
N GLU A 297 17.65 -4.55 14.76
CA GLU A 297 19.09 -4.64 14.51
C GLU A 297 19.47 -4.97 13.06
N ALA A 298 20.25 -4.09 12.45
CA ALA A 298 20.72 -4.17 11.09
C ALA A 298 21.43 -5.51 10.82
N LYS A 299 20.74 -6.45 10.17
CA LYS A 299 21.40 -7.51 9.41
C LYS A 299 22.22 -6.81 8.33
N LYS A 300 23.54 -7.03 8.30
CA LYS A 300 24.41 -6.57 7.22
C LYS A 300 23.83 -7.09 5.88
N SER A 301 23.13 -6.25 5.17
CA SER A 301 22.74 -6.50 3.80
C SER A 301 24.03 -6.60 2.97
N ASN A 302 24.10 -7.52 2.02
CA ASN A 302 25.21 -7.59 1.05
C ASN A 302 25.13 -6.43 0.01
N LEU A 303 24.41 -5.38 0.33
CA LEU A 303 24.27 -4.20 -0.53
C LEU A 303 25.48 -3.30 -0.34
N GLU A 304 25.98 -2.76 -1.42
CA GLU A 304 27.01 -1.71 -1.37
C GLU A 304 26.40 -0.42 -0.83
N THR A 305 27.08 0.22 0.09
CA THR A 305 26.70 1.53 0.64
C THR A 305 27.58 2.61 0.01
N LEU A 306 27.16 3.87 0.16
CA LEU A 306 27.95 5.01 -0.30
C LEU A 306 29.38 5.02 0.28
N GLU A 307 29.60 4.40 1.45
CA GLU A 307 30.90 4.29 2.11
C GLU A 307 31.79 3.21 1.45
N THR A 308 31.16 2.17 0.90
CA THR A 308 31.88 1.06 0.24
C THR A 308 32.12 1.32 -1.25
N LEU A 309 31.36 2.23 -1.85
CA LEU A 309 31.52 2.63 -3.24
C LEU A 309 32.76 3.52 -3.41
N ASN A 310 33.62 3.15 -4.33
CA ASN A 310 34.75 4.00 -4.72
C ASN A 310 34.30 4.99 -5.80
N CYS A 311 33.72 6.12 -5.37
CA CYS A 311 33.14 7.14 -6.24
C CYS A 311 33.90 8.46 -6.16
N ASP A 312 34.05 9.14 -7.29
CA ASP A 312 34.59 10.50 -7.41
C ASP A 312 33.41 11.50 -7.45
N TYR A 313 32.96 11.94 -6.29
CA TYR A 313 31.88 12.93 -6.15
C TYR A 313 32.46 14.30 -5.84
N GLN A 314 32.19 15.26 -6.72
CA GLN A 314 32.82 16.57 -6.68
C GLN A 314 31.82 17.70 -6.44
N LEU A 315 32.11 18.53 -5.42
CA LEU A 315 31.38 19.76 -5.17
C LEU A 315 31.92 20.88 -6.10
N ILE A 316 31.03 21.43 -6.92
CA ILE A 316 31.33 22.46 -7.95
C ILE A 316 30.88 23.83 -7.43
N ASP A 317 31.59 24.36 -6.47
CA ASP A 317 31.24 25.56 -5.72
C ASP A 317 31.88 26.85 -6.26
N THR A 318 32.92 26.74 -7.08
CA THR A 318 33.64 27.89 -7.63
C THR A 318 33.34 28.12 -9.11
N GLU A 319 33.54 29.37 -9.54
CA GLU A 319 33.37 29.77 -10.94
C GLU A 319 34.29 28.99 -11.90
N LYS A 320 35.54 28.75 -11.48
CA LYS A 320 36.51 27.98 -12.23
C LYS A 320 36.05 26.53 -12.45
N LYS A 321 35.61 25.87 -11.36
CA LYS A 321 35.09 24.50 -11.41
C LYS A 321 33.83 24.41 -12.30
N ARG A 322 32.92 25.41 -12.22
CA ARG A 322 31.73 25.47 -13.09
C ARG A 322 32.10 25.55 -14.57
N ALA A 323 33.06 26.41 -14.91
CA ALA A 323 33.54 26.54 -16.30
C ALA A 323 34.16 25.23 -16.81
N GLU A 324 34.99 24.57 -16.01
CA GLU A 324 35.63 23.30 -16.34
C GLU A 324 34.61 22.17 -16.56
N ILE A 325 33.63 22.03 -15.65
CA ILE A 325 32.64 20.96 -15.78
C ILE A 325 31.68 21.18 -16.93
N ILE A 326 31.27 22.41 -17.24
CA ILE A 326 30.43 22.73 -18.39
C ILE A 326 31.08 22.22 -19.69
N GLN A 327 32.40 22.40 -19.87
CA GLN A 327 33.10 21.89 -21.05
C GLN A 327 33.05 20.36 -21.14
N LYS A 328 33.19 19.65 -20.01
CA LYS A 328 33.07 18.18 -19.98
C LYS A 328 31.65 17.73 -20.33
N LEU A 329 30.63 18.37 -19.72
CA LEU A 329 29.22 18.03 -19.92
C LEU A 329 28.79 18.28 -21.39
N LEU A 330 29.27 19.35 -22.03
CA LEU A 330 28.95 19.68 -23.42
C LEU A 330 29.49 18.64 -24.41
N THR A 331 30.57 17.96 -24.09
CA THR A 331 31.19 16.94 -24.97
C THR A 331 30.60 15.55 -24.75
N SER A 332 29.80 15.35 -23.67
CA SER A 332 29.22 14.06 -23.37
C SER A 332 28.04 13.75 -24.28
N LYS A 333 28.00 12.51 -24.77
CA LYS A 333 26.83 11.98 -25.52
C LYS A 333 25.67 11.56 -24.62
N ILE A 334 25.96 11.28 -23.38
CA ILE A 334 24.98 10.86 -22.36
C ILE A 334 25.24 11.67 -21.12
N LEU A 335 24.17 12.21 -20.54
CA LEU A 335 24.21 13.04 -19.35
C LEU A 335 23.06 12.62 -18.43
N SER A 336 23.38 12.06 -17.27
CA SER A 336 22.42 11.95 -16.18
C SER A 336 22.33 13.29 -15.45
N LEU A 337 21.13 13.73 -15.15
CA LEU A 337 20.85 14.96 -14.41
C LEU A 337 19.75 14.72 -13.36
N ASP A 338 19.87 15.45 -12.29
CA ASP A 338 18.89 15.50 -11.21
C ASP A 338 18.92 16.87 -10.54
N THR A 339 17.81 17.31 -9.93
CA THR A 339 17.67 18.61 -9.26
C THR A 339 17.27 18.45 -7.81
N GLU A 340 18.03 19.10 -6.91
CA GLU A 340 17.66 19.25 -5.52
C GLU A 340 16.81 20.51 -5.32
N THR A 341 15.69 20.38 -4.64
CA THR A 341 14.69 21.44 -4.52
C THR A 341 14.12 21.57 -3.11
N THR A 342 13.45 22.69 -2.84
CA THR A 342 12.85 22.97 -1.52
C THR A 342 11.56 22.20 -1.24
N GLY A 343 10.99 21.52 -2.23
CA GLY A 343 9.69 20.82 -2.11
C GLY A 343 9.41 19.87 -3.25
N THR A 344 8.32 19.14 -3.17
CA THR A 344 7.92 18.12 -4.14
C THR A 344 6.98 18.65 -5.23
N GLU A 345 6.44 19.87 -5.08
CA GLU A 345 5.61 20.53 -6.09
C GLU A 345 6.49 21.34 -7.02
N PRO A 346 6.73 20.91 -8.29
CA PRO A 346 7.75 21.50 -9.14
C PRO A 346 7.44 22.94 -9.58
N MET A 347 6.17 23.36 -9.54
CA MET A 347 5.78 24.73 -9.90
C MET A 347 6.14 25.75 -8.81
N ASP A 348 6.18 25.32 -7.53
CA ASP A 348 6.43 26.16 -6.37
C ASP A 348 7.83 25.95 -5.75
N ALA A 349 8.48 24.85 -6.14
CA ALA A 349 9.79 24.47 -5.60
C ALA A 349 10.91 25.36 -6.11
N GLU A 350 11.79 25.76 -5.20
CA GLU A 350 13.01 26.49 -5.53
C GLU A 350 14.19 25.55 -5.67
N LEU A 351 15.05 25.80 -6.64
CA LEU A 351 16.23 25.00 -6.95
C LEU A 351 17.31 25.24 -5.89
N VAL A 352 17.75 24.18 -5.22
CA VAL A 352 18.83 24.15 -4.22
C VAL A 352 20.16 23.73 -4.83
N GLY A 353 20.12 22.87 -5.84
CA GLY A 353 21.30 22.43 -6.54
C GLY A 353 20.97 21.61 -7.78
N MET A 354 22.00 21.33 -8.56
CA MET A 354 21.93 20.50 -9.77
C MET A 354 23.04 19.46 -9.71
N SER A 355 22.71 18.21 -9.93
CA SER A 355 23.68 17.12 -10.00
C SER A 355 23.77 16.53 -11.39
N PHE A 356 24.97 16.07 -11.75
CA PHE A 356 25.29 15.55 -13.08
C PHE A 356 26.18 14.33 -12.97
N SER A 357 25.96 13.33 -13.83
CA SER A 357 26.88 12.22 -14.04
C SER A 357 26.99 11.92 -15.54
N ILE A 358 28.23 11.65 -16.00
CA ILE A 358 28.54 11.33 -17.40
C ILE A 358 29.32 10.03 -17.56
N THR A 359 29.84 9.51 -16.46
CA THR A 359 30.54 8.22 -16.39
C THR A 359 30.17 7.50 -15.10
N GLU A 360 30.32 6.19 -15.09
CA GLU A 360 30.13 5.41 -13.88
C GLU A 360 31.08 5.87 -12.78
N ASN A 361 30.58 5.89 -11.55
CA ASN A 361 31.29 6.24 -10.32
C ASN A 361 31.83 7.69 -10.26
N GLN A 362 31.40 8.59 -11.18
CA GLN A 362 31.74 10.00 -11.11
C GLN A 362 30.48 10.86 -11.21
N ALA A 363 30.34 11.82 -10.32
CA ALA A 363 29.24 12.76 -10.33
C ALA A 363 29.66 14.13 -9.79
N PHE A 364 28.88 15.14 -10.13
CA PHE A 364 29.17 16.54 -9.86
C PHE A 364 27.94 17.22 -9.30
N TYR A 365 28.07 17.93 -8.18
CA TYR A 365 27.01 18.72 -7.59
C TYR A 365 27.32 20.21 -7.66
N VAL A 366 26.39 20.99 -8.19
CA VAL A 366 26.46 22.44 -8.32
C VAL A 366 25.45 23.08 -7.38
N PRO A 367 25.87 23.66 -6.27
CA PRO A 367 24.97 24.35 -5.34
C PRO A 367 24.41 25.63 -5.97
N VAL A 368 23.13 25.87 -5.75
CA VAL A 368 22.41 27.05 -6.22
C VAL A 368 21.96 27.87 -4.99
N PRO A 369 22.35 29.16 -4.92
CA PRO A 369 22.03 30.00 -3.78
C PRO A 369 20.54 30.36 -3.73
N ASP A 370 20.11 30.80 -2.53
CA ASP A 370 18.72 31.24 -2.27
C ASP A 370 18.35 32.51 -3.04
N ASN A 371 19.33 33.40 -3.25
CA ASN A 371 19.12 34.61 -4.03
C ASN A 371 18.78 34.29 -5.49
N ARG A 372 17.56 34.63 -5.92
CA ARG A 372 17.03 34.32 -7.23
C ARG A 372 17.89 34.84 -8.39
N GLU A 373 18.46 36.05 -8.25
CA GLU A 373 19.28 36.63 -9.32
C GLU A 373 20.61 35.90 -9.47
N GLU A 374 21.24 35.51 -8.37
CA GLU A 374 22.46 34.72 -8.36
C GLU A 374 22.20 33.30 -8.87
N ALA A 375 21.08 32.68 -8.44
CA ALA A 375 20.61 31.40 -8.93
C ALA A 375 20.47 31.41 -10.46
N LEU A 376 19.77 32.40 -11.00
CA LEU A 376 19.60 32.58 -12.45
C LEU A 376 20.93 32.73 -13.19
N LYS A 377 21.90 33.45 -12.62
CA LYS A 377 23.24 33.57 -13.22
C LYS A 377 23.95 32.22 -13.29
N ILE A 378 23.84 31.39 -12.25
CA ILE A 378 24.46 30.07 -12.23
C ILE A 378 23.74 29.14 -13.22
N VAL A 379 22.43 29.02 -13.14
CA VAL A 379 21.62 28.12 -13.99
C VAL A 379 21.80 28.48 -15.48
N ASN A 380 21.80 29.78 -15.81
CA ASN A 380 22.02 30.23 -17.20
C ASN A 380 23.38 29.84 -17.77
N LYS A 381 24.42 29.68 -16.94
CA LYS A 381 25.73 29.17 -17.44
C LYS A 381 25.63 27.72 -17.90
N PHE A 382 24.76 26.92 -17.27
CA PHE A 382 24.51 25.54 -17.66
C PHE A 382 23.47 25.40 -18.76
N ARG A 383 22.79 26.49 -19.18
CA ARG A 383 21.84 26.46 -20.29
C ARG A 383 22.36 25.70 -21.54
N PRO A 384 23.61 25.95 -22.05
CA PRO A 384 24.12 25.22 -23.21
C PRO A 384 24.19 23.70 -22.99
N VAL A 385 24.36 23.24 -21.74
CA VAL A 385 24.39 21.81 -21.37
C VAL A 385 22.98 21.22 -21.46
N PHE A 386 22.00 21.87 -20.85
CA PHE A 386 20.63 21.43 -20.86
C PHE A 386 20.00 21.45 -22.26
N GLU A 387 20.30 22.48 -23.03
CA GLU A 387 19.77 22.69 -24.38
C GLU A 387 20.58 22.00 -25.50
N ASN A 388 21.61 21.22 -25.16
CA ASN A 388 22.41 20.47 -26.13
C ASN A 388 21.60 19.31 -26.74
N GLU A 389 21.14 19.45 -27.97
CA GLU A 389 20.34 18.45 -28.67
C GLU A 389 21.12 17.18 -29.04
N ASN A 390 22.46 17.23 -29.04
CA ASN A 390 23.32 16.10 -29.37
C ASN A 390 23.62 15.18 -28.16
N SER A 391 23.12 15.50 -27.00
CA SER A 391 23.31 14.73 -25.77
C SER A 391 21.99 14.10 -25.33
N LEU A 392 21.98 12.79 -25.06
CA LEU A 392 20.89 12.09 -24.41
C LEU A 392 20.87 12.47 -22.93
N LYS A 393 19.76 13.00 -22.44
CA LYS A 393 19.54 13.28 -21.02
C LYS A 393 18.85 12.09 -20.38
N VAL A 394 19.39 11.66 -19.25
CA VAL A 394 18.87 10.58 -18.42
C VAL A 394 18.44 11.18 -17.09
N GLY A 395 17.25 10.83 -16.61
CA GLY A 395 16.76 11.26 -15.31
C GLY A 395 15.81 10.24 -14.71
N GLN A 396 15.55 10.35 -13.42
CA GLN A 396 14.53 9.59 -12.71
C GLN A 396 13.34 10.50 -12.47
N ASN A 397 12.20 10.27 -13.13
CA ASN A 397 11.09 11.22 -13.18
C ASN A 397 11.53 12.60 -13.71
N ILE A 398 12.32 12.58 -14.78
CA ILE A 398 12.96 13.77 -15.38
C ILE A 398 11.98 14.91 -15.70
N LYS A 399 10.70 14.60 -15.82
CA LYS A 399 9.62 15.58 -15.98
C LYS A 399 9.61 16.62 -14.85
N TYR A 400 9.89 16.21 -13.62
CA TYR A 400 9.98 17.11 -12.46
C TYR A 400 11.12 18.12 -12.66
N ASP A 401 12.31 17.65 -13.00
CA ASP A 401 13.50 18.47 -13.22
C ASP A 401 13.31 19.46 -14.37
N MET A 402 12.66 19.01 -15.43
CA MET A 402 12.34 19.87 -16.58
C MET A 402 11.45 21.06 -16.20
N ILE A 403 10.41 20.82 -15.40
CA ILE A 403 9.50 21.87 -14.91
C ILE A 403 10.25 22.84 -13.99
N VAL A 404 11.04 22.33 -13.05
CA VAL A 404 11.87 23.16 -12.17
C VAL A 404 12.83 24.03 -12.95
N LEU A 405 13.56 23.48 -13.94
CA LEU A 405 14.49 24.24 -14.79
C LEU A 405 13.77 25.26 -15.67
N GLU A 406 12.56 24.97 -16.14
CA GLU A 406 11.77 25.93 -16.92
C GLU A 406 11.36 27.15 -16.09
N ASN A 407 11.14 27.02 -14.78
CA ASN A 407 10.94 28.15 -13.87
C ASN A 407 12.17 29.08 -13.81
N TYR A 408 13.36 28.58 -14.18
CA TYR A 408 14.61 29.35 -14.33
C TYR A 408 14.88 29.76 -15.77
N GLY A 409 13.91 29.54 -16.67
CA GLY A 409 13.96 29.92 -18.08
C GLY A 409 14.91 29.04 -18.93
N VAL A 410 15.17 27.80 -18.49
CA VAL A 410 16.03 26.84 -19.19
C VAL A 410 15.17 25.66 -19.63
N GLN A 411 15.31 25.29 -20.93
CA GLN A 411 14.66 24.11 -21.50
C GLN A 411 15.62 22.94 -21.59
N VAL A 412 15.18 21.76 -21.25
CA VAL A 412 15.94 20.53 -21.49
C VAL A 412 15.62 20.04 -22.89
N LYS A 413 16.60 20.00 -23.76
CA LYS A 413 16.46 19.61 -25.18
C LYS A 413 17.23 18.34 -25.50
N GLY A 414 16.93 17.76 -26.66
CA GLY A 414 17.51 16.51 -27.15
C GLY A 414 16.71 15.28 -26.75
N ALA A 415 17.29 14.11 -26.95
CA ALA A 415 16.68 12.86 -26.57
C ALA A 415 16.62 12.75 -25.05
N LEU A 416 15.52 12.20 -24.53
CA LEU A 416 15.28 11.98 -23.09
C LEU A 416 15.15 10.49 -22.82
N PHE A 417 15.66 10.06 -21.68
CA PHE A 417 15.45 8.72 -21.13
C PHE A 417 15.10 8.83 -19.66
N ASP A 418 13.87 8.46 -19.32
CA ASP A 418 13.37 8.45 -17.94
C ASP A 418 13.44 7.02 -17.39
N THR A 419 14.24 6.80 -16.34
CA THR A 419 14.42 5.48 -15.74
C THR A 419 13.17 4.97 -15.03
N MET A 420 12.36 5.87 -14.46
CA MET A 420 11.07 5.52 -13.85
C MET A 420 10.08 5.02 -14.92
N ILE A 421 9.92 5.76 -16.01
CA ILE A 421 9.04 5.37 -17.11
C ILE A 421 9.52 4.10 -17.79
N ALA A 422 10.84 3.99 -18.02
CA ALA A 422 11.43 2.79 -18.62
C ALA A 422 11.13 1.53 -17.78
N HIS A 423 11.28 1.62 -16.47
CA HIS A 423 10.97 0.53 -15.57
C HIS A 423 9.46 0.25 -15.49
N TYR A 424 8.63 1.30 -15.50
CA TYR A 424 7.17 1.13 -15.55
C TYR A 424 6.70 0.37 -16.80
N VAL A 425 7.32 0.63 -17.95
CA VAL A 425 7.00 -0.09 -19.21
C VAL A 425 7.44 -1.56 -19.15
N LEU A 426 8.54 -1.86 -18.47
CA LEU A 426 9.05 -3.23 -18.35
C LEU A 426 8.34 -4.05 -17.29
N GLN A 427 8.04 -3.45 -16.15
CA GLN A 427 7.49 -4.11 -14.96
C GLN A 427 6.48 -3.20 -14.24
N PRO A 428 5.28 -2.98 -14.82
CA PRO A 428 4.32 -1.99 -14.35
C PRO A 428 3.77 -2.26 -12.94
N GLU A 429 3.84 -3.50 -12.48
CA GLU A 429 3.35 -3.94 -11.17
C GLU A 429 4.34 -3.71 -10.02
N LEU A 430 5.58 -3.32 -10.33
CA LEU A 430 6.61 -3.11 -9.32
C LEU A 430 6.71 -1.63 -8.90
N ARG A 431 7.53 -1.37 -7.88
CA ARG A 431 7.85 0.02 -7.47
C ARG A 431 8.85 0.61 -8.46
N HIS A 432 8.72 1.91 -8.74
CA HIS A 432 9.56 2.60 -9.72
C HIS A 432 10.40 3.71 -9.09
N GLY A 433 10.44 3.79 -7.76
CA GLY A 433 11.27 4.76 -7.04
C GLY A 433 12.76 4.45 -7.17
N MET A 434 13.60 5.48 -7.05
CA MET A 434 15.06 5.39 -7.15
C MET A 434 15.62 4.34 -6.20
N ASP A 435 15.18 4.33 -4.94
CA ASP A 435 15.66 3.40 -3.92
C ASP A 435 15.47 1.95 -4.34
N TYR A 436 14.27 1.65 -4.87
CA TYR A 436 13.94 0.32 -5.33
C TYR A 436 14.78 -0.08 -6.56
N LEU A 437 14.96 0.82 -7.52
CA LEU A 437 15.76 0.55 -8.70
C LEU A 437 17.24 0.36 -8.36
N ALA A 438 17.77 1.16 -7.45
CA ALA A 438 19.14 1.05 -6.98
C ALA A 438 19.39 -0.27 -6.24
N GLU A 439 18.46 -0.70 -5.38
CA GLU A 439 18.55 -1.96 -4.66
C GLU A 439 18.55 -3.18 -5.62
N ILE A 440 17.59 -3.23 -6.53
CA ILE A 440 17.40 -4.40 -7.41
C ILE A 440 18.43 -4.49 -8.52
N TYR A 441 18.71 -3.38 -9.19
CA TYR A 441 19.57 -3.38 -10.38
C TYR A 441 21.03 -3.10 -10.09
N LEU A 442 21.32 -2.39 -9.00
CA LEU A 442 22.69 -1.98 -8.67
C LEU A 442 23.24 -2.65 -7.42
N HIS A 443 22.39 -3.32 -6.64
CA HIS A 443 22.69 -3.84 -5.31
C HIS A 443 23.21 -2.75 -4.36
N TYR A 444 22.65 -1.55 -4.46
CA TYR A 444 23.01 -0.38 -3.65
C TYR A 444 21.95 -0.10 -2.60
N GLN A 445 22.40 0.22 -1.40
CA GLN A 445 21.57 0.83 -0.37
C GLN A 445 21.63 2.34 -0.53
N THR A 446 20.50 2.95 -0.88
CA THR A 446 20.37 4.42 -1.01
C THR A 446 20.41 5.11 0.34
N ILE A 447 20.71 6.40 0.34
CA ILE A 447 20.53 7.29 1.48
C ILE A 447 19.15 7.92 1.34
N HIS A 448 18.28 7.69 2.32
CA HIS A 448 16.98 8.36 2.30
C HIS A 448 17.13 9.85 2.64
N ILE A 449 16.39 10.69 1.94
CA ILE A 449 16.37 12.15 2.21
C ILE A 449 16.02 12.46 3.66
N ASP A 450 15.19 11.64 4.30
CA ASP A 450 14.82 11.77 5.73
C ASP A 450 16.02 11.61 6.68
N GLU A 451 17.10 10.98 6.26
CA GLU A 451 18.35 10.89 7.06
C GLU A 451 19.07 12.24 7.09
N LEU A 452 18.92 13.05 6.03
CA LEU A 452 19.52 14.38 5.93
C LEU A 452 18.66 15.47 6.57
N ILE A 453 17.35 15.45 6.32
CA ILE A 453 16.43 16.53 6.73
C ILE A 453 15.53 16.16 7.91
N GLY A 454 15.63 14.92 8.39
CA GLY A 454 14.83 14.38 9.49
C GLY A 454 13.44 13.90 9.03
N PRO A 455 12.79 13.04 9.83
CA PRO A 455 11.49 12.47 9.49
C PRO A 455 10.41 13.54 9.40
N LYS A 456 9.40 13.29 8.55
CA LYS A 456 8.25 14.19 8.38
C LYS A 456 7.60 14.53 9.72
N GLY A 457 7.49 15.81 10.06
CA GLY A 457 6.92 16.31 11.32
C GLY A 457 7.55 17.62 11.78
N LYS A 458 7.43 17.93 13.07
CA LYS A 458 7.92 19.21 13.66
C LYS A 458 9.44 19.45 13.54
N ASN A 459 10.21 18.40 13.31
CA ASN A 459 11.68 18.47 13.17
C ASN A 459 12.16 18.34 11.72
N HIS A 460 11.26 18.30 10.76
CA HIS A 460 11.59 18.23 9.34
C HIS A 460 12.23 19.54 8.88
N LYS A 461 13.46 19.46 8.39
CA LYS A 461 14.22 20.62 7.91
C LYS A 461 14.04 20.77 6.40
N ASN A 462 14.13 22.00 5.92
CA ASN A 462 14.27 22.22 4.49
C ASN A 462 15.71 21.88 4.06
N ILE A 463 15.88 21.17 2.93
CA ILE A 463 17.20 20.79 2.41
C ILE A 463 18.12 22.02 2.19
N ARG A 464 17.55 23.20 1.91
CA ARG A 464 18.28 24.45 1.71
C ARG A 464 19.08 24.91 2.94
N VAL A 465 18.71 24.49 4.17
CA VAL A 465 19.43 24.87 5.38
C VAL A 465 20.65 24.00 5.66
N LEU A 466 20.87 22.95 4.88
CA LEU A 466 22.01 22.06 5.00
C LEU A 466 23.25 22.65 4.32
N ASP A 467 24.43 22.27 4.80
CA ASP A 467 25.68 22.60 4.12
C ASP A 467 25.75 21.89 2.75
N PRO A 468 26.14 22.59 1.67
CA PRO A 468 26.38 21.95 0.38
C PRO A 468 27.32 20.75 0.43
N GLN A 469 28.22 20.67 1.40
CA GLN A 469 29.08 19.49 1.65
C GLN A 469 28.30 18.26 2.08
N ASP A 470 27.18 18.43 2.81
CA ASP A 470 26.32 17.33 3.24
C ASP A 470 25.41 16.87 2.09
N ILE A 471 24.87 17.84 1.32
CA ILE A 471 23.97 17.57 0.20
C ILE A 471 24.71 16.90 -0.97
N HIS A 472 25.95 17.32 -1.27
CA HIS A 472 26.63 16.90 -2.51
C HIS A 472 26.81 15.39 -2.63
N ARG A 473 27.00 14.68 -1.53
CA ARG A 473 27.16 13.22 -1.56
C ARG A 473 25.86 12.52 -1.93
N TYR A 474 24.75 13.00 -1.38
CA TYR A 474 23.41 12.52 -1.67
C TYR A 474 23.03 12.81 -3.14
N ALA A 475 23.09 14.07 -3.55
CA ALA A 475 22.73 14.49 -4.91
C ALA A 475 23.60 13.87 -6.00
N CYS A 476 24.91 13.74 -5.76
CA CYS A 476 25.80 13.02 -6.68
C CYS A 476 25.45 11.53 -6.78
N TYR A 477 25.01 10.92 -5.68
CA TYR A 477 24.59 9.54 -5.68
C TYR A 477 23.35 9.35 -6.57
N ASP A 478 22.35 10.23 -6.47
CA ASP A 478 21.11 10.14 -7.25
C ASP A 478 21.40 10.27 -8.76
N ALA A 479 22.20 11.24 -9.17
CA ALA A 479 22.62 11.38 -10.58
C ALA A 479 23.43 10.17 -11.07
N HIS A 480 24.33 9.62 -10.25
CA HIS A 480 25.13 8.45 -10.57
C HIS A 480 24.27 7.18 -10.65
N ALA A 481 23.42 6.95 -9.63
CA ALA A 481 22.51 5.82 -9.61
C ALA A 481 21.54 5.83 -10.79
N THR A 482 21.10 7.00 -11.23
CA THR A 482 20.24 7.15 -12.42
C THR A 482 20.93 6.77 -13.74
N LEU A 483 22.25 6.97 -13.85
CA LEU A 483 22.99 6.65 -15.07
C LEU A 483 23.12 5.13 -15.32
N LYS A 484 23.33 4.34 -14.27
CA LYS A 484 23.54 2.88 -14.35
C LYS A 484 22.31 2.08 -14.80
N PRO A 485 21.08 2.28 -14.26
CA PRO A 485 19.88 1.55 -14.68
C PRO A 485 19.56 1.70 -16.15
N LYS A 486 19.95 2.80 -16.80
CA LYS A 486 19.81 2.96 -18.24
C LYS A 486 20.55 1.87 -19.02
N HIS A 487 21.73 1.45 -18.56
CA HIS A 487 22.48 0.39 -19.23
C HIS A 487 21.79 -0.96 -19.09
N VAL A 488 21.19 -1.25 -17.94
CA VAL A 488 20.43 -2.47 -17.68
C VAL A 488 19.10 -2.44 -18.42
N SER A 489 18.28 -1.43 -18.20
CA SER A 489 16.95 -1.30 -18.84
C SER A 489 17.03 -1.16 -20.36
N GLY A 490 18.05 -0.49 -20.88
CA GLY A 490 18.27 -0.35 -22.33
C GLY A 490 18.69 -1.66 -23.01
N HIS A 491 19.29 -2.60 -22.25
CA HIS A 491 19.63 -3.94 -22.76
C HIS A 491 18.40 -4.84 -22.77
N ASP A 492 17.63 -4.83 -21.68
CA ASP A 492 16.41 -5.61 -21.52
C ASP A 492 15.30 -5.14 -22.47
N MET A 493 15.19 -3.83 -22.72
CA MET A 493 14.27 -3.29 -23.74
C MET A 493 14.59 -3.78 -25.14
N LYS A 494 15.88 -3.95 -25.50
CA LYS A 494 16.26 -4.49 -26.80
C LYS A 494 16.02 -5.98 -26.94
N GLN A 495 16.02 -6.73 -25.83
CA GLN A 495 15.79 -8.18 -25.85
C GLN A 495 14.30 -8.53 -25.77
N ASN A 496 13.49 -7.73 -25.08
CA ASN A 496 12.08 -8.03 -24.80
C ASN A 496 11.07 -7.18 -25.57
N ALA A 497 11.52 -6.21 -26.36
CA ALA A 497 10.61 -5.46 -27.24
C ALA A 497 10.26 -6.30 -28.48
N PRO A 498 8.98 -6.64 -28.72
CA PRO A 498 8.57 -7.07 -30.06
C PRO A 498 8.91 -5.92 -31.03
N GLU A 499 9.41 -6.24 -32.23
CA GLU A 499 9.73 -5.31 -33.29
C GLU A 499 8.55 -4.37 -33.60
N ARG A 500 8.38 -3.33 -32.81
CA ARG A 500 7.53 -2.18 -33.10
C ARG A 500 8.44 -0.96 -33.08
N SER A 501 8.84 -0.55 -34.29
CA SER A 501 9.41 0.75 -34.55
C SER A 501 8.51 1.84 -33.97
N PHE A 502 9.05 2.59 -33.03
CA PHE A 502 8.53 3.91 -32.63
C PHE A 502 9.28 4.98 -33.42
#